data_d7d38e0c169494bea0594f8add3a7925
#
_entry.id   d7d38e0c169494bea0594f8add3a7925
#
_cell.length_a   1.000
_cell.length_b   1.000
_cell.length_c   1.000
_cell.angle_alpha   90.00
_cell.angle_beta   90.00
_cell.angle_gamma   90.00
#
_symmetry.space_group_name_H-M   'P 1'
#
loop_
_entity.id
_entity.type
_entity.pdbx_description
1 polymer ?
#
loop_
_entity_poly.entity_id
_entity_poly.type
_entity_poly.pdbx_seq_one_letter_code
_entity_poly.pdbx_strand_id
1 'polypeptide(L)'
;MKTIRKAVNDEVLIVNDWDEVVSSSSWAMGGLTARYPGYSGMQSSVIADGGVLGTAYKVTNTVVLENNETLERSVMVELVTK
;
A
#
# COMPACT_ATOMS: atom_id res chain seq x y z
N MET A 1 5.02 -12.50 2.90
CA MET A 1 4.39 -11.15 2.93
C MET A 1 5.25 -10.21 3.76
N LYS A 2 5.48 -9.03 3.25
CA LYS A 2 6.28 -8.03 3.95
C LYS A 2 5.49 -7.41 5.10
N THR A 3 6.16 -7.14 6.23
CA THR A 3 5.58 -6.45 7.37
C THR A 3 6.27 -5.11 7.57
N ILE A 4 5.48 -4.05 7.71
CA ILE A 4 5.94 -2.69 7.97
C ILE A 4 5.50 -2.32 9.39
N ARG A 5 6.38 -1.74 10.18
CA ARG A 5 6.05 -1.22 11.51
C ARG A 5 5.84 0.28 11.43
N LYS A 6 4.72 0.73 11.98
CA LYS A 6 4.31 2.12 11.92
C LYS A 6 3.88 2.60 13.31
N ALA A 7 4.36 3.76 13.73
CA ALA A 7 3.79 4.43 14.89
C ALA A 7 2.47 5.11 14.50
N VAL A 8 1.58 5.32 15.47
CA VAL A 8 0.23 5.85 15.22
C VAL A 8 0.24 7.17 14.45
N ASN A 9 1.18 8.05 14.77
CA ASN A 9 1.24 9.38 14.13
C ASN A 9 2.18 9.43 12.91
N ASP A 10 2.77 8.30 12.52
CA ASP A 10 3.63 8.27 11.34
C ASP A 10 2.80 8.10 10.07
N GLU A 11 3.27 8.70 8.99
CA GLU A 11 2.75 8.47 7.65
C GLU A 11 3.82 7.68 6.89
N VAL A 12 3.45 6.49 6.42
CA VAL A 12 4.41 5.54 5.83
C VAL A 12 4.15 5.40 4.33
N LEU A 13 5.17 5.64 3.54
CA LEU A 13 5.10 5.46 2.09
C LEU A 13 5.27 3.98 1.74
N ILE A 14 4.32 3.47 0.96
CA ILE A 14 4.36 2.11 0.41
C ILE A 14 4.46 2.23 -1.11
N VAL A 15 5.51 1.65 -1.69
CA VAL A 15 5.76 1.68 -3.13
C VAL A 15 5.90 0.26 -3.65
N ASN A 16 5.22 -0.04 -4.74
CA ASN A 16 5.37 -1.28 -5.47
C ASN A 16 5.91 -1.00 -6.87
N ASP A 17 6.95 -1.73 -7.26
CA ASP A 17 7.48 -1.72 -8.62
C ASP A 17 6.99 -3.00 -9.31
N TRP A 18 6.35 -2.87 -10.46
CA TRP A 18 5.68 -3.96 -11.15
C TRP A 18 6.42 -4.47 -12.37
N ASP A 19 7.54 -3.85 -12.75
CA ASP A 19 8.36 -4.18 -13.93
C ASP A 19 7.60 -4.05 -15.26
N GLU A 20 6.41 -3.45 -15.23
CA GLU A 20 5.57 -3.19 -16.40
C GLU A 20 4.81 -1.89 -16.15
N VAL A 21 4.41 -1.22 -17.23
CA VAL A 21 3.67 0.05 -17.10
C VAL A 21 2.28 -0.21 -16.54
N VAL A 22 1.92 0.53 -15.49
CA VAL A 22 0.64 0.44 -14.80
C VAL A 22 -0.39 1.31 -15.50
N SER A 23 -1.55 0.76 -15.82
CA SER A 23 -2.66 1.52 -16.40
C SER A 23 -3.69 1.94 -15.37
N SER A 24 -3.83 1.19 -14.26
CA SER A 24 -4.67 1.59 -13.14
C SER A 24 -4.19 0.93 -11.85
N SER A 25 -4.53 1.56 -10.72
CA SER A 25 -4.12 1.07 -9.40
C SER A 25 -5.22 1.34 -8.39
N SER A 26 -5.44 0.38 -7.49
CA SER A 26 -6.34 0.55 -6.37
C SER A 26 -5.71 0.00 -5.10
N TRP A 27 -6.10 0.56 -3.96
CA TRP A 27 -5.57 0.19 -2.66
C TRP A 27 -6.71 -0.16 -1.70
N ALA A 28 -6.64 -1.35 -1.12
CA ALA A 28 -7.50 -1.75 -0.01
C ALA A 28 -6.67 -1.66 1.27
N MET A 29 -7.00 -0.72 2.13
CA MET A 29 -6.14 -0.34 3.26
C MET A 29 -6.42 -1.10 4.55
N GLY A 30 -7.47 -1.90 4.58
CA GLY A 30 -7.78 -2.73 5.74
C GLY A 30 -8.21 -1.96 6.99
N GLY A 31 -8.44 -0.66 6.90
CA GLY A 31 -8.80 0.19 8.03
C GLY A 31 -7.88 1.39 8.21
N LEU A 32 -6.73 1.39 7.52
CA LEU A 32 -5.87 2.58 7.48
C LEU A 32 -6.40 3.60 6.48
N THR A 33 -5.95 4.84 6.61
CA THR A 33 -6.30 5.91 5.68
C THR A 33 -5.28 5.93 4.54
N ALA A 34 -5.79 5.92 3.31
CA ALA A 34 -4.96 6.07 2.11
C ALA A 34 -4.77 7.55 1.82
N ARG A 35 -3.52 8.00 1.77
CA ARG A 35 -3.19 9.37 1.37
C ARG A 35 -2.36 9.34 0.11
N TYR A 36 -2.72 10.20 -0.84
CA TYR A 36 -2.03 10.35 -2.12
C TYR A 36 -1.85 9.02 -2.86
N PRO A 37 -2.91 8.18 -2.99
CA PRO A 37 -2.80 6.96 -3.76
C PRO A 37 -2.61 7.30 -5.23
N GLY A 38 -1.71 6.58 -5.90
CA GLY A 38 -1.47 6.85 -7.30
C GLY A 38 -0.49 5.89 -7.93
N TYR A 39 -0.20 6.15 -9.19
CA TYR A 39 0.78 5.37 -9.94
C TYR A 39 1.44 6.26 -10.98
N SER A 40 2.65 5.88 -11.35
CA SER A 40 3.41 6.56 -12.39
C SER A 40 4.37 5.58 -13.02
N GLY A 41 4.34 5.46 -14.34
CA GLY A 41 5.19 4.50 -15.06
C GLY A 41 4.95 3.08 -14.59
N MET A 42 5.97 2.42 -14.07
CA MET A 42 5.91 1.04 -13.61
C MET A 42 5.68 0.90 -12.10
N GLN A 43 5.40 2.01 -11.40
CA GLN A 43 5.25 2.02 -9.96
C GLN A 43 3.87 2.47 -9.52
N SER A 44 3.42 1.93 -8.38
CA SER A 44 2.25 2.42 -7.65
C SER A 44 2.65 2.73 -6.22
N SER A 45 1.99 3.72 -5.62
CA SER A 45 2.34 4.15 -4.27
C SER A 45 1.13 4.68 -3.51
N VAL A 46 1.25 4.65 -2.19
CA VAL A 46 0.27 5.24 -1.28
C VAL A 46 0.99 5.60 0.01
N ILE A 47 0.48 6.60 0.71
CA ILE A 47 0.91 6.87 2.08
C ILE A 47 -0.15 6.30 3.01
N ALA A 48 0.26 5.40 3.90
CA ALA A 48 -0.60 4.81 4.92
C ALA A 48 -0.58 5.69 6.16
N ASP A 49 -1.76 6.08 6.63
CA ASP A 49 -1.93 6.96 7.78
C ASP A 49 -2.96 6.38 8.75
N GLY A 50 -2.89 6.81 9.99
CA GLY A 50 -3.84 6.41 11.03
C GLY A 50 -3.55 5.02 11.59
N GLY A 51 -4.61 4.37 12.03
CA GLY A 51 -4.56 3.05 12.64
C GLY A 51 -4.64 3.08 14.17
N VAL A 52 -4.87 1.90 14.75
CA VAL A 52 -5.00 1.71 16.20
C VAL A 52 -3.80 0.94 16.72
N LEU A 53 -3.18 1.46 17.79
CA LEU A 53 -2.03 0.81 18.41
C LEU A 53 -2.34 -0.64 18.79
N GLY A 54 -1.40 -1.53 18.48
CA GLY A 54 -1.55 -2.97 18.76
C GLY A 54 -2.32 -3.73 17.70
N THR A 55 -2.76 -3.09 16.63
CA THR A 55 -3.49 -3.73 15.53
C THR A 55 -2.61 -3.85 14.30
N ALA A 56 -2.76 -4.95 13.57
CA ALA A 56 -2.10 -5.14 12.27
C ALA A 56 -3.15 -5.01 11.15
N TYR A 57 -2.78 -4.33 10.09
CA TYR A 57 -3.65 -4.07 8.94
C TYR A 57 -3.06 -4.68 7.69
N LYS A 58 -3.90 -5.38 6.91
CA LYS A 58 -3.49 -5.90 5.61
C LYS A 58 -3.78 -4.85 4.54
N VAL A 59 -2.74 -4.37 3.89
CA VAL A 59 -2.84 -3.41 2.80
C VAL A 59 -2.59 -4.14 1.49
N THR A 60 -3.56 -4.11 0.59
CA THR A 60 -3.49 -4.79 -0.70
C THR A 60 -3.55 -3.78 -1.83
N ASN A 61 -2.57 -3.85 -2.73
CA ASN A 61 -2.55 -3.05 -3.94
C ASN A 61 -2.88 -3.95 -5.13
N THR A 62 -3.91 -3.58 -5.87
CA THR A 62 -4.30 -4.26 -7.10
C THR A 62 -4.05 -3.31 -8.27
N VAL A 63 -3.30 -3.78 -9.26
CA VAL A 63 -3.02 -2.98 -10.46
C VAL A 63 -3.47 -3.72 -11.70
N VAL A 64 -3.84 -2.95 -12.72
CA VAL A 64 -4.01 -3.45 -14.08
C VAL A 64 -2.86 -2.85 -14.89
N LEU A 65 -2.11 -3.71 -15.55
CA LEU A 65 -0.98 -3.30 -16.40
C LEU A 65 -1.46 -2.96 -17.80
N GLU A 66 -0.62 -2.29 -18.58
CA GLU A 66 -0.97 -1.94 -19.95
C GLU A 66 -1.16 -3.17 -20.86
N ASN A 67 -0.57 -4.31 -20.49
CA ASN A 67 -0.79 -5.58 -21.19
C ASN A 67 -2.07 -6.30 -20.76
N ASN A 68 -2.93 -5.64 -19.95
CA ASN A 68 -4.20 -6.14 -19.40
C ASN A 68 -4.06 -7.22 -18.32
N GLU A 69 -2.86 -7.47 -17.81
CA GLU A 69 -2.70 -8.33 -16.64
C GLU A 69 -3.15 -7.59 -15.37
N THR A 70 -3.85 -8.32 -14.51
CA THR A 70 -4.22 -7.82 -13.17
C THR A 70 -3.33 -8.50 -12.15
N LEU A 71 -2.59 -7.72 -11.38
CA LEU A 71 -1.68 -8.22 -10.36
C LEU A 71 -2.03 -7.63 -8.99
N GLU A 72 -1.66 -8.36 -7.96
CA GLU A 72 -1.98 -7.97 -6.59
C GLU A 72 -0.80 -8.22 -5.67
N ARG A 73 -0.51 -7.27 -4.79
CA ARG A 73 0.49 -7.42 -3.72
C ARG A 73 -0.08 -6.93 -2.41
N SER A 74 0.26 -7.63 -1.33
CA SER A 74 -0.17 -7.28 0.01
C SER A 74 1.01 -7.09 0.94
N VAL A 75 0.86 -6.19 1.89
CA VAL A 75 1.80 -6.02 3.01
C VAL A 75 1.00 -5.92 4.30
N MET A 76 1.63 -6.31 5.41
CA MET A 76 1.05 -6.08 6.74
C MET A 76 1.65 -4.82 7.32
N VAL A 77 0.81 -3.99 7.91
CA VAL A 77 1.25 -2.80 8.64
C VAL A 77 0.89 -2.99 10.11
N GLU A 78 1.91 -3.11 10.95
CA GLU A 78 1.72 -3.26 12.40
C GLU A 78 1.83 -1.90 13.08
N LEU A 79 0.83 -1.54 13.88
CA LEU A 79 0.85 -0.32 14.67
C LEU A 79 1.57 -0.59 15.99
N VAL A 80 2.70 0.07 16.18
CA VAL A 80 3.60 -0.17 17.32
C VAL A 80 3.87 1.12 18.07
N THR A 81 4.32 0.99 19.31
CA THR A 81 4.84 2.11 20.08
C THR A 81 6.27 2.40 19.62
N LYS A 82 6.54 3.66 19.39
CA LYS A 82 7.85 4.08 18.89
C LYS A 82 8.66 4.78 19.97
#